data_0bc85cfba1892f6ca2f3d0bdf95730ae
#
_entry.id   0bc85cfba1892f6ca2f3d0bdf95730ae
#
_cell.length_a   1.000
_cell.length_b   1.000
_cell.length_c   1.000
_cell.angle_alpha   90.00
_cell.angle_beta   90.00
_cell.angle_gamma   90.00
#
_symmetry.space_group_name_H-M   'P 1'
#
loop_
_entity.id
_entity.type
_entity.pdbx_description
1 polymer ?
#
loop_
_entity_poly.entity_id
_entity_poly.type
_entity_poly.pdbx_seq_one_letter_code
_entity_poly.pdbx_strand_id
1 'polypeptide(L)'
;MGAEDDTSWKRAIAHVAGLVSGPPLAADLDVTVHFHPDRLVGDVPLLRHLLDDGVYRSQFETGTSNGGLTAHPGGDRWRWEHRIFGGAYDGGPPSARPKYGSLNYRRRPAGGSVRFGSSHLRLNRDVLRRTTFCYPDSFAEPADFGTAEHLPLVPLAEAAEVDELDDHIEAHVHGPLRLDADVEALVLDPAFRGTEVEAAAAGLPFPVEWHHGFRLPVAILAEHADYRGEDVVRAGKEIAEGGWLDARVIGDAVRAGRHDPQTLKRVWHCTARFGLRGDAGR
;
A
#
# COMPACT_ATOMS: atom_id res chain seq x y z
N MET A 1 -19.35 -27.73 -5.49
CA MET A 1 -18.73 -27.37 -6.78
C MET A 1 -17.33 -26.94 -6.43
N GLY A 2 -16.32 -27.85 -6.64
CA GLY A 2 -14.94 -27.62 -6.21
C GLY A 2 -14.39 -26.36 -6.88
N ALA A 3 -13.62 -25.60 -6.13
CA ALA A 3 -12.81 -24.56 -6.71
C ALA A 3 -11.86 -25.22 -7.73
N GLU A 4 -12.12 -25.03 -9.01
CA GLU A 4 -11.12 -25.28 -10.04
C GLU A 4 -9.85 -24.52 -9.60
N ASP A 5 -8.73 -25.24 -9.54
CA ASP A 5 -7.44 -24.72 -9.11
C ASP A 5 -7.11 -23.54 -10.06
N ASP A 6 -7.41 -22.32 -9.64
CA ASP A 6 -7.23 -21.14 -10.47
C ASP A 6 -5.74 -20.97 -10.73
N THR A 7 -5.31 -21.34 -11.93
CA THR A 7 -3.91 -21.27 -12.37
C THR A 7 -3.54 -19.93 -13.01
N SER A 8 -4.46 -18.96 -13.04
CA SER A 8 -4.22 -17.65 -13.68
C SER A 8 -3.01 -16.93 -13.10
N TRP A 9 -2.86 -16.96 -11.78
CA TRP A 9 -1.72 -16.36 -11.11
C TRP A 9 -0.37 -17.05 -11.45
N LYS A 10 -0.36 -18.37 -11.67
CA LYS A 10 0.85 -19.10 -12.09
C LYS A 10 1.25 -18.68 -13.51
N ARG A 11 0.27 -18.50 -14.39
CA ARG A 11 0.51 -18.01 -15.77
C ARG A 11 1.02 -16.57 -15.75
N ALA A 12 0.47 -15.71 -14.89
CA ALA A 12 0.91 -14.32 -14.73
C ALA A 12 2.40 -14.26 -14.31
N ILE A 13 2.78 -15.04 -13.28
CA ILE A 13 4.18 -15.10 -12.81
C ILE A 13 5.08 -15.64 -13.92
N ALA A 14 4.70 -16.72 -14.59
CA ALA A 14 5.50 -17.31 -15.67
C ALA A 14 5.68 -16.33 -16.84
N HIS A 15 4.65 -15.55 -17.17
CA HIS A 15 4.76 -14.51 -18.20
C HIS A 15 5.80 -13.47 -17.82
N VAL A 16 5.72 -12.90 -16.61
CA VAL A 16 6.70 -11.91 -16.14
C VAL A 16 8.10 -12.50 -16.04
N ALA A 17 8.24 -13.73 -15.52
CA ALA A 17 9.52 -14.41 -15.41
C ALA A 17 10.21 -14.61 -16.79
N GLY A 18 9.42 -14.77 -17.85
CA GLY A 18 9.94 -14.84 -19.22
C GLY A 18 10.46 -13.51 -19.79
N LEU A 19 10.15 -12.40 -19.15
CA LEU A 19 10.56 -11.06 -19.59
C LEU A 19 11.79 -10.52 -18.84
N VAL A 20 12.22 -11.19 -17.75
CA VAL A 20 13.22 -10.65 -16.84
C VAL A 20 14.42 -11.55 -16.69
N SER A 21 15.56 -10.91 -16.38
CA SER A 21 16.82 -11.56 -16.00
C SER A 21 17.54 -10.67 -14.98
N GLY A 22 18.50 -11.21 -14.26
CA GLY A 22 19.28 -10.45 -13.28
C GLY A 22 19.49 -11.22 -11.98
N PRO A 23 20.02 -10.57 -10.94
CA PRO A 23 20.25 -11.20 -9.65
C PRO A 23 18.94 -11.55 -8.95
N PRO A 24 18.95 -12.52 -8.01
CA PRO A 24 17.80 -12.79 -7.17
C PRO A 24 17.56 -11.65 -6.19
N LEU A 25 16.35 -11.59 -5.66
CA LEU A 25 15.95 -10.71 -4.56
C LEU A 25 16.86 -10.96 -3.34
N ALA A 26 17.36 -9.87 -2.74
CA ALA A 26 18.15 -9.96 -1.52
C ALA A 26 17.35 -10.59 -0.37
N ALA A 27 18.04 -11.42 0.44
CA ALA A 27 17.40 -12.28 1.43
C ALA A 27 16.75 -11.53 2.60
N ASP A 28 17.05 -10.27 2.81
CA ASP A 28 16.60 -9.42 3.92
C ASP A 28 15.51 -8.41 3.52
N LEU A 29 15.00 -8.49 2.28
CA LEU A 29 13.93 -7.62 1.81
C LEU A 29 12.57 -8.27 1.99
N ASP A 30 11.58 -7.45 2.32
CA ASP A 30 10.19 -7.82 2.53
C ASP A 30 9.24 -7.02 1.62
N VAL A 31 8.04 -7.52 1.46
CA VAL A 31 6.92 -6.81 0.80
C VAL A 31 5.98 -6.27 1.87
N THR A 32 5.57 -5.03 1.71
CA THR A 32 4.61 -4.35 2.56
C THR A 32 3.35 -3.98 1.79
N VAL A 33 2.18 -4.20 2.39
CA VAL A 33 0.88 -3.80 1.85
C VAL A 33 0.32 -2.67 2.68
N HIS A 34 0.33 -1.47 2.12
CA HIS A 34 -0.05 -0.24 2.83
C HIS A 34 -1.54 0.03 2.79
N PHE A 35 -2.06 0.54 3.91
CA PHE A 35 -3.45 0.96 4.03
C PHE A 35 -3.64 1.97 5.19
N HIS A 36 -4.80 2.61 5.23
CA HIS A 36 -5.26 3.38 6.39
C HIS A 36 -6.20 2.48 7.22
N PRO A 37 -5.81 2.06 8.44
CA PRO A 37 -6.53 1.03 9.19
C PRO A 37 -7.92 1.48 9.67
N ASP A 38 -8.12 2.77 9.82
CA ASP A 38 -9.34 3.44 10.25
C ASP A 38 -10.27 3.84 9.09
N ARG A 39 -9.86 3.60 7.82
CA ARG A 39 -10.71 3.85 6.66
C ARG A 39 -11.95 2.97 6.71
N LEU A 40 -13.12 3.56 6.43
CA LEU A 40 -14.36 2.81 6.38
C LEU A 40 -14.54 2.11 5.03
N VAL A 41 -15.04 0.86 5.09
CA VAL A 41 -15.63 0.13 3.98
C VAL A 41 -17.09 -0.08 4.35
N GLY A 42 -18.02 0.65 3.70
CA GLY A 42 -19.33 0.88 4.28
C GLY A 42 -19.20 1.67 5.58
N ASP A 43 -19.77 1.16 6.66
CA ASP A 43 -19.74 1.77 8.00
C ASP A 43 -18.74 1.09 8.96
N VAL A 44 -17.91 0.19 8.47
CA VAL A 44 -17.00 -0.63 9.28
C VAL A 44 -15.54 -0.29 8.95
N PRO A 45 -14.66 -0.10 9.96
CA PRO A 45 -13.24 0.10 9.74
C PRO A 45 -12.59 -1.04 8.96
N LEU A 46 -11.71 -0.72 8.00
CA LEU A 46 -11.02 -1.68 7.14
C LEU A 46 -10.31 -2.78 7.94
N LEU A 47 -9.65 -2.40 9.05
CA LEU A 47 -8.98 -3.38 9.90
C LEU A 47 -9.94 -4.44 10.47
N ARG A 48 -11.18 -4.05 10.79
CA ARG A 48 -12.20 -4.99 11.26
C ARG A 48 -12.62 -5.95 10.14
N HIS A 49 -12.81 -5.44 8.91
CA HIS A 49 -13.07 -6.30 7.76
C HIS A 49 -11.95 -7.32 7.51
N LEU A 50 -10.70 -6.89 7.65
CA LEU A 50 -9.56 -7.82 7.52
C LEU A 50 -9.62 -8.94 8.57
N LEU A 51 -9.95 -8.60 9.83
CA LEU A 51 -10.13 -9.58 10.90
C LEU A 51 -11.23 -10.59 10.61
N ASP A 52 -12.39 -10.10 10.19
CA ASP A 52 -13.57 -10.93 9.98
C ASP A 52 -13.44 -11.83 8.73
N ASP A 53 -12.78 -11.31 7.67
CA ASP A 53 -12.56 -12.03 6.41
C ASP A 53 -11.37 -13.00 6.46
N GLY A 54 -10.36 -12.73 7.26
CA GLY A 54 -9.11 -13.50 7.31
C GLY A 54 -8.28 -13.46 6.02
N VAL A 55 -8.68 -12.63 5.04
CA VAL A 55 -8.01 -12.47 3.74
C VAL A 55 -7.93 -11.01 3.34
N TYR A 56 -6.84 -10.65 2.64
CA TYR A 56 -6.73 -9.35 1.99
C TYR A 56 -7.28 -9.44 0.57
N ARG A 57 -8.36 -8.70 0.29
CA ARG A 57 -9.08 -8.76 -0.99
C ARG A 57 -8.40 -7.91 -2.06
N SER A 58 -8.59 -8.27 -3.32
CA SER A 58 -8.14 -7.48 -4.46
C SER A 58 -8.95 -6.18 -4.59
N GLN A 59 -8.41 -5.19 -5.29
CA GLN A 59 -9.14 -3.95 -5.61
C GLN A 59 -10.37 -4.20 -6.49
N PHE A 60 -10.37 -5.27 -7.29
CA PHE A 60 -11.52 -5.67 -8.12
C PHE A 60 -12.66 -6.29 -7.31
N GLU A 61 -12.37 -6.89 -6.15
CA GLU A 61 -13.39 -7.39 -5.22
C GLU A 61 -14.01 -6.27 -4.41
N THR A 62 -13.19 -5.33 -3.96
CA THR A 62 -13.63 -4.27 -3.02
C THR A 62 -14.18 -3.04 -3.73
N GLY A 63 -13.85 -2.83 -5.02
CA GLY A 63 -14.14 -1.59 -5.73
C GLY A 63 -13.44 -0.37 -5.11
N THR A 64 -12.48 -0.59 -4.20
CA THR A 64 -11.75 0.48 -3.50
C THR A 64 -10.27 0.44 -3.87
N SER A 65 -9.62 1.61 -3.83
CA SER A 65 -8.20 1.73 -4.08
C SER A 65 -7.66 2.97 -3.37
N ASN A 66 -6.43 2.88 -2.86
CA ASN A 66 -5.68 4.05 -2.42
C ASN A 66 -5.07 4.84 -3.59
N GLY A 67 -5.11 4.26 -4.80
CA GLY A 67 -4.78 4.88 -6.08
C GLY A 67 -6.01 5.46 -6.79
N GLY A 68 -6.17 5.13 -8.08
CA GLY A 68 -7.37 5.47 -8.87
C GLY A 68 -8.45 4.40 -8.76
N LEU A 69 -9.72 4.77 -8.90
CA LEU A 69 -10.87 3.86 -8.89
C LEU A 69 -11.10 3.24 -10.27
N THR A 70 -10.11 2.54 -10.83
CA THR A 70 -10.13 1.98 -12.20
C THR A 70 -10.09 0.46 -12.23
N ALA A 71 -10.28 -0.21 -11.08
CA ALA A 71 -10.27 -1.66 -10.93
C ALA A 71 -11.63 -2.27 -11.30
N HIS A 72 -11.99 -2.19 -12.59
CA HIS A 72 -13.17 -2.81 -13.18
C HIS A 72 -12.86 -3.25 -14.61
N PRO A 73 -13.64 -4.18 -15.21
CA PRO A 73 -13.44 -4.60 -16.59
C PRO A 73 -13.41 -3.41 -17.56
N GLY A 74 -12.36 -3.32 -18.38
CA GLY A 74 -12.12 -2.21 -19.30
C GLY A 74 -11.60 -0.92 -18.66
N GLY A 75 -11.42 -0.85 -17.36
CA GLY A 75 -10.76 0.27 -16.67
C GLY A 75 -9.23 0.27 -16.87
N ASP A 76 -8.56 1.34 -16.44
CA ASP A 76 -7.10 1.47 -16.64
C ASP A 76 -6.32 0.36 -15.95
N ARG A 77 -6.69 0.01 -14.70
CA ARG A 77 -6.04 -1.09 -13.98
C ARG A 77 -6.22 -2.43 -14.68
N TRP A 78 -7.40 -2.69 -15.26
CA TRP A 78 -7.66 -3.90 -16.02
C TRP A 78 -6.78 -3.98 -17.28
N ARG A 79 -6.69 -2.87 -18.05
CA ARG A 79 -5.85 -2.79 -19.26
C ARG A 79 -4.38 -2.97 -18.92
N TRP A 80 -3.95 -2.37 -17.81
CA TRP A 80 -2.60 -2.47 -17.31
C TRP A 80 -2.24 -3.91 -16.89
N GLU A 81 -3.10 -4.58 -16.11
CA GLU A 81 -2.91 -5.98 -15.72
C GLU A 81 -2.94 -6.92 -16.93
N HIS A 82 -3.80 -6.67 -17.93
CA HIS A 82 -3.81 -7.39 -19.20
C HIS A 82 -2.43 -7.33 -19.87
N ARG A 83 -1.86 -6.13 -19.98
CA ARG A 83 -0.56 -5.93 -20.63
C ARG A 83 0.57 -6.61 -19.87
N ILE A 84 0.69 -6.39 -18.56
CA ILE A 84 1.81 -6.89 -17.75
C ILE A 84 1.76 -8.40 -17.56
N PHE A 85 0.58 -8.95 -17.36
CA PHE A 85 0.42 -10.38 -17.05
C PHE A 85 0.02 -11.21 -18.28
N GLY A 86 0.16 -10.67 -19.50
CA GLY A 86 -0.13 -11.38 -20.74
C GLY A 86 -1.57 -11.90 -20.82
N GLY A 87 -2.56 -11.12 -20.30
CA GLY A 87 -3.97 -11.50 -20.28
C GLY A 87 -4.33 -12.63 -19.31
N ALA A 88 -3.43 -13.02 -18.42
CA ALA A 88 -3.64 -14.18 -17.52
C ALA A 88 -4.92 -14.08 -16.66
N TYR A 89 -5.39 -12.87 -16.37
CA TYR A 89 -6.55 -12.61 -15.52
C TYR A 89 -7.83 -12.21 -16.25
N ASP A 90 -7.83 -12.11 -17.59
CA ASP A 90 -8.92 -11.50 -18.34
C ASP A 90 -10.28 -12.20 -18.15
N GLY A 91 -10.30 -13.51 -18.11
CA GLY A 91 -11.51 -14.30 -17.90
C GLY A 91 -11.69 -14.81 -16.48
N GLY A 92 -10.81 -14.41 -15.55
CA GLY A 92 -10.82 -14.88 -14.17
C GLY A 92 -11.75 -14.04 -13.26
N PRO A 93 -12.09 -14.58 -12.06
CA PRO A 93 -12.88 -13.85 -11.09
C PRO A 93 -12.05 -12.70 -10.47
N PRO A 94 -12.69 -11.66 -9.92
CA PRO A 94 -12.02 -10.58 -9.20
C PRO A 94 -11.05 -11.05 -8.10
N SER A 95 -11.37 -12.14 -7.39
CA SER A 95 -10.55 -12.72 -6.32
C SER A 95 -9.21 -13.30 -6.79
N ALA A 96 -9.12 -13.72 -8.06
CA ALA A 96 -7.88 -14.23 -8.64
C ALA A 96 -6.83 -13.13 -8.88
N ARG A 97 -7.26 -11.88 -9.02
CA ARG A 97 -6.38 -10.76 -9.36
C ARG A 97 -5.38 -10.44 -8.26
N PRO A 98 -4.20 -9.87 -8.61
CA PRO A 98 -3.14 -9.61 -7.64
C PRO A 98 -3.54 -8.56 -6.61
N LYS A 99 -2.89 -8.60 -5.44
CA LYS A 99 -2.95 -7.61 -4.39
C LYS A 99 -1.71 -6.73 -4.49
N TYR A 100 -1.90 -5.43 -4.35
CA TYR A 100 -0.83 -4.45 -4.58
C TYR A 100 -0.14 -4.10 -3.27
N GLY A 101 1.18 -4.08 -3.33
CA GLY A 101 2.06 -3.67 -2.25
C GLY A 101 3.32 -3.01 -2.79
N SER A 102 4.36 -2.96 -1.99
CA SER A 102 5.66 -2.45 -2.38
C SER A 102 6.79 -3.25 -1.75
N LEU A 103 7.89 -3.41 -2.48
CA LEU A 103 9.13 -3.93 -1.94
C LEU A 103 9.76 -2.87 -1.04
N ASN A 104 10.03 -3.22 0.21
CA ASN A 104 10.70 -2.33 1.16
C ASN A 104 12.23 -2.35 0.94
N TYR A 105 12.67 -2.01 -0.27
CA TYR A 105 14.08 -2.11 -0.66
C TYR A 105 15.00 -1.16 0.11
N ARG A 106 14.47 -0.06 0.65
CA ARG A 106 15.19 0.87 1.53
C ARG A 106 15.12 0.49 3.02
N ARG A 107 14.47 -0.63 3.38
CA ARG A 107 14.34 -1.14 4.77
C ARG A 107 13.79 -0.08 5.74
N ARG A 108 12.81 0.70 5.28
CA ARG A 108 12.19 1.75 6.10
C ARG A 108 11.26 1.11 7.15
N PRO A 109 11.34 1.53 8.43
CA PRO A 109 10.41 1.03 9.45
C PRO A 109 8.94 1.29 9.13
N ALA A 110 8.64 2.36 8.39
CA ALA A 110 7.29 2.70 7.94
C ALA A 110 6.86 1.95 6.66
N GLY A 111 7.66 1.01 6.16
CA GLY A 111 7.37 0.21 4.97
C GLY A 111 7.82 0.83 3.65
N GLY A 112 7.53 0.14 2.55
CA GLY A 112 8.05 0.48 1.22
C GLY A 112 7.34 1.64 0.53
N SER A 113 6.08 1.95 0.87
CA SER A 113 5.33 3.00 0.17
C SER A 113 4.26 3.66 1.05
N VAL A 114 4.68 4.55 1.95
CA VAL A 114 3.81 5.30 2.87
C VAL A 114 2.78 6.19 2.16
N ARG A 115 2.99 6.49 0.88
CA ARG A 115 2.03 7.21 0.04
C ARG A 115 0.63 6.60 0.07
N PHE A 116 0.53 5.27 0.15
CA PHE A 116 -0.73 4.54 0.05
C PHE A 116 -1.37 4.21 1.38
N GLY A 117 -0.74 4.54 2.48
CA GLY A 117 -1.32 4.34 3.81
C GLY A 117 -0.34 4.54 4.95
N SER A 118 -0.89 4.88 6.09
CA SER A 118 -0.13 5.17 7.32
C SER A 118 0.37 3.90 8.02
N SER A 119 -0.19 2.76 7.69
CA SER A 119 0.13 1.47 8.31
C SER A 119 0.28 0.40 7.24
N HIS A 120 0.89 -0.73 7.57
CA HIS A 120 1.09 -1.79 6.58
C HIS A 120 1.09 -3.19 7.19
N LEU A 121 0.72 -4.17 6.38
CA LEU A 121 1.04 -5.57 6.63
C LEU A 121 2.45 -5.85 6.09
N ARG A 122 3.32 -6.42 6.91
CA ARG A 122 4.59 -7.01 6.47
C ARG A 122 4.33 -8.47 6.15
N LEU A 123 4.67 -8.87 4.92
CA LEU A 123 4.36 -10.21 4.43
C LEU A 123 5.49 -11.20 4.73
N ASN A 124 5.11 -12.45 4.99
CA ASN A 124 6.03 -13.57 5.11
C ASN A 124 6.84 -13.76 3.82
N ARG A 125 8.08 -14.19 3.94
CA ARG A 125 9.00 -14.39 2.82
C ARG A 125 8.52 -15.39 1.78
N ASP A 126 7.74 -16.40 2.18
CA ASP A 126 7.21 -17.38 1.23
C ASP A 126 6.28 -16.75 0.19
N VAL A 127 5.67 -15.61 0.50
CA VAL A 127 4.84 -14.83 -0.42
C VAL A 127 5.66 -14.29 -1.60
N LEU A 128 6.97 -14.03 -1.41
CA LEU A 128 7.86 -13.52 -2.45
C LEU A 128 7.93 -14.46 -3.67
N ARG A 129 7.81 -15.77 -3.47
CA ARG A 129 7.82 -16.78 -4.58
C ARG A 129 6.63 -16.62 -5.54
N ARG A 130 5.60 -15.92 -5.10
CA ARG A 130 4.41 -15.62 -5.90
C ARG A 130 4.15 -14.12 -6.01
N THR A 131 5.23 -13.34 -6.00
CA THR A 131 5.19 -11.89 -6.16
C THR A 131 5.98 -11.49 -7.40
N THR A 132 5.39 -10.63 -8.22
CA THR A 132 6.09 -9.94 -9.30
C THR A 132 6.23 -8.47 -8.93
N PHE A 133 7.15 -7.78 -9.60
CA PHE A 133 7.49 -6.39 -9.29
C PHE A 133 7.56 -5.57 -10.57
N CYS A 134 7.35 -4.25 -10.46
CA CYS A 134 7.66 -3.31 -11.54
C CYS A 134 8.24 -2.00 -10.99
N TYR A 135 8.94 -1.28 -11.86
CA TYR A 135 9.46 0.06 -11.59
C TYR A 135 9.48 0.88 -12.91
N PRO A 136 9.09 2.18 -12.87
CA PRO A 136 8.31 2.80 -11.81
C PRO A 136 6.98 2.08 -11.56
N ASP A 137 6.06 2.67 -10.77
CA ASP A 137 4.78 2.04 -10.45
C ASP A 137 3.85 1.91 -11.69
N SER A 138 2.77 1.19 -11.51
CA SER A 138 1.79 0.89 -12.57
C SER A 138 1.19 2.11 -13.25
N PHE A 139 1.10 3.23 -12.57
CA PHE A 139 0.56 4.47 -13.12
C PHE A 139 1.46 5.06 -14.21
N ALA A 140 2.77 4.85 -14.10
CA ALA A 140 3.76 5.34 -15.07
C ALA A 140 3.98 4.39 -16.26
N GLU A 141 3.14 3.36 -16.44
CA GLU A 141 3.26 2.36 -17.51
C GLU A 141 4.65 1.72 -17.61
N PRO A 142 5.12 1.03 -16.55
CA PRO A 142 6.48 0.53 -16.45
C PRO A 142 6.84 -0.45 -17.57
N ALA A 143 8.13 -0.46 -17.95
CA ALA A 143 8.73 -1.44 -18.84
C ALA A 143 9.67 -2.40 -18.10
N ASP A 144 10.05 -2.07 -16.86
CA ASP A 144 10.98 -2.84 -16.06
C ASP A 144 10.24 -3.67 -15.01
N PHE A 145 10.50 -4.98 -15.05
CA PHE A 145 9.83 -5.96 -14.20
C PHE A 145 10.81 -6.80 -13.41
N GLY A 146 10.29 -7.54 -12.42
CA GLY A 146 11.06 -8.45 -11.60
C GLY A 146 10.24 -9.56 -10.98
N THR A 147 10.93 -10.60 -10.55
CA THR A 147 10.44 -11.70 -9.71
C THR A 147 11.39 -11.88 -8.53
N ALA A 148 11.06 -12.76 -7.58
CA ALA A 148 12.00 -13.08 -6.50
C ALA A 148 13.31 -13.72 -7.01
N GLU A 149 13.27 -14.45 -8.14
CA GLU A 149 14.42 -15.11 -8.74
C GLU A 149 15.28 -14.13 -9.57
N HIS A 150 14.65 -13.10 -10.14
CA HIS A 150 15.30 -12.09 -10.99
C HIS A 150 14.77 -10.70 -10.68
N LEU A 151 15.51 -9.92 -9.90
CA LEU A 151 15.10 -8.56 -9.47
C LEU A 151 16.15 -7.50 -9.85
N PRO A 152 16.18 -7.03 -11.11
CA PRO A 152 17.09 -5.98 -11.55
C PRO A 152 16.64 -4.56 -11.11
N LEU A 153 15.51 -4.42 -10.42
CA LEU A 153 14.84 -3.13 -10.21
C LEU A 153 15.47 -2.27 -9.10
N VAL A 154 16.16 -2.88 -8.11
CA VAL A 154 16.74 -2.11 -6.99
C VAL A 154 17.76 -1.09 -7.47
N PRO A 155 18.76 -1.43 -8.31
CA PRO A 155 19.69 -0.43 -8.84
C PRO A 155 19.01 0.66 -9.66
N LEU A 156 17.93 0.35 -10.38
CA LEU A 156 17.16 1.34 -11.15
C LEU A 156 16.46 2.34 -10.21
N ALA A 157 15.81 1.84 -9.16
CA ALA A 157 15.15 2.68 -8.17
C ALA A 157 16.15 3.51 -7.35
N GLU A 158 17.32 2.96 -7.02
CA GLU A 158 18.38 3.70 -6.31
C GLU A 158 19.01 4.81 -7.14
N ALA A 159 19.07 4.65 -8.46
CA ALA A 159 19.62 5.64 -9.39
C ALA A 159 18.61 6.71 -9.79
N ALA A 160 17.32 6.52 -9.53
CA ALA A 160 16.28 7.45 -9.94
C ALA A 160 16.20 8.68 -9.01
N GLU A 161 16.16 9.86 -9.61
CA GLU A 161 15.94 11.14 -8.91
C GLU A 161 14.44 11.45 -8.84
N VAL A 162 13.72 10.74 -7.95
CA VAL A 162 12.29 10.92 -7.73
C VAL A 162 11.98 11.43 -6.32
N ASP A 163 10.79 12.00 -6.12
CA ASP A 163 10.36 12.39 -4.78
C ASP A 163 10.30 11.17 -3.84
N GLU A 164 10.72 11.36 -2.58
CA GLU A 164 10.77 10.26 -1.59
C GLU A 164 9.44 9.52 -1.42
N LEU A 165 8.32 10.21 -1.64
CA LEU A 165 6.99 9.64 -1.54
C LEU A 165 6.64 8.75 -2.74
N ASP A 166 7.22 9.03 -3.91
CA ASP A 166 7.01 8.30 -5.15
C ASP A 166 8.10 7.22 -5.38
N ASP A 167 9.13 7.19 -4.53
CA ASP A 167 10.25 6.25 -4.56
C ASP A 167 9.87 4.89 -3.97
N HIS A 168 9.26 4.04 -4.80
CA HIS A 168 8.90 2.68 -4.41
C HIS A 168 8.91 1.72 -5.61
N ILE A 169 9.27 0.47 -5.37
CA ILE A 169 9.11 -0.64 -6.31
C ILE A 169 7.77 -1.28 -6.03
N GLU A 170 6.83 -1.21 -6.98
CA GLU A 170 5.51 -1.80 -6.84
C GLU A 170 5.60 -3.32 -6.84
N ALA A 171 4.84 -3.97 -5.94
CA ALA A 171 4.75 -5.42 -5.80
C ALA A 171 3.33 -5.90 -6.10
N HIS A 172 3.22 -7.01 -6.84
CA HIS A 172 1.97 -7.68 -7.17
C HIS A 172 1.98 -9.06 -6.52
N VAL A 173 1.23 -9.22 -5.43
CA VAL A 173 1.09 -10.49 -4.73
C VAL A 173 0.00 -11.31 -5.40
N HIS A 174 0.38 -12.39 -6.06
CA HIS A 174 -0.52 -13.27 -6.78
C HIS A 174 -1.14 -14.34 -5.89
N GLY A 175 -2.34 -14.82 -6.28
CA GLY A 175 -3.10 -15.80 -5.52
C GLY A 175 -3.71 -15.22 -4.23
N PRO A 176 -4.31 -16.04 -3.37
CA PRO A 176 -4.89 -15.61 -2.11
C PRO A 176 -3.85 -14.97 -1.19
N LEU A 177 -4.21 -13.91 -0.48
CA LEU A 177 -3.40 -13.33 0.59
C LEU A 177 -4.12 -13.54 1.92
N ARG A 178 -3.72 -14.57 2.63
CA ARG A 178 -4.34 -15.02 3.88
C ARG A 178 -3.61 -14.40 5.06
N LEU A 179 -4.37 -13.86 6.00
CA LEU A 179 -3.78 -13.19 7.16
C LEU A 179 -3.04 -14.17 8.09
N ASP A 180 -3.59 -15.37 8.28
CA ASP A 180 -3.04 -16.40 9.17
C ASP A 180 -1.78 -17.10 8.64
N ALA A 181 -1.51 -17.02 7.33
CA ALA A 181 -0.42 -17.74 6.68
C ALA A 181 0.62 -16.82 6.02
N ASP A 182 0.18 -15.69 5.48
CA ASP A 182 0.99 -14.86 4.59
C ASP A 182 1.52 -13.59 5.26
N VAL A 183 1.00 -13.23 6.44
CA VAL A 183 1.37 -12.00 7.16
C VAL A 183 2.28 -12.32 8.34
N GLU A 184 3.40 -11.62 8.42
CA GLU A 184 4.36 -11.71 9.53
C GLU A 184 3.97 -10.77 10.67
N ALA A 185 3.57 -9.52 10.34
CA ALA A 185 3.18 -8.52 11.33
C ALA A 185 2.25 -7.45 10.72
N LEU A 186 1.45 -6.82 11.58
CA LEU A 186 0.83 -5.52 11.31
C LEU A 186 1.71 -4.44 11.92
N VAL A 187 2.15 -3.48 11.10
CA VAL A 187 2.92 -2.32 11.56
C VAL A 187 2.04 -1.08 11.50
N LEU A 188 1.71 -0.52 12.66
CA LEU A 188 0.79 0.62 12.82
C LEU A 188 1.54 1.95 12.97
N ASP A 189 0.88 3.02 12.54
CA ASP A 189 1.25 4.39 12.92
C ASP A 189 0.89 4.64 14.39
N PRO A 190 1.81 5.18 15.21
CA PRO A 190 1.56 5.41 16.64
C PRO A 190 0.44 6.42 16.93
N ALA A 191 -0.03 7.19 15.94
CA ALA A 191 -1.23 8.02 16.07
C ALA A 191 -2.49 7.22 16.44
N PHE A 192 -2.48 5.90 16.23
CA PHE A 192 -3.60 5.01 16.57
C PHE A 192 -3.49 4.36 17.95
N ARG A 193 -2.47 4.69 18.76
CA ARG A 193 -2.40 4.21 20.15
C ARG A 193 -3.59 4.72 20.97
N GLY A 194 -4.18 3.84 21.79
CA GLY A 194 -5.34 4.15 22.62
C GLY A 194 -6.65 4.31 21.83
N THR A 195 -6.69 3.94 20.54
CA THR A 195 -7.88 4.03 19.70
C THR A 195 -8.53 2.66 19.45
N GLU A 196 -9.70 2.66 18.80
CA GLU A 196 -10.38 1.44 18.35
C GLU A 196 -9.55 0.62 17.35
N VAL A 197 -8.63 1.27 16.61
CA VAL A 197 -7.70 0.59 15.70
C VAL A 197 -6.75 -0.31 16.49
N GLU A 198 -6.15 0.17 17.58
CA GLU A 198 -5.29 -0.66 18.44
C GLU A 198 -6.09 -1.80 19.09
N ALA A 199 -7.29 -1.49 19.58
CA ALA A 199 -8.15 -2.50 20.19
C ALA A 199 -8.54 -3.60 19.17
N ALA A 200 -8.86 -3.24 17.94
CA ALA A 200 -9.16 -4.19 16.87
C ALA A 200 -7.92 -5.01 16.49
N ALA A 201 -6.75 -4.38 16.42
CA ALA A 201 -5.50 -5.06 16.07
C ALA A 201 -5.11 -6.17 17.06
N ALA A 202 -5.51 -6.07 18.33
CA ALA A 202 -5.24 -7.09 19.34
C ALA A 202 -5.88 -8.46 19.04
N GLY A 203 -6.86 -8.53 18.13
CA GLY A 203 -7.50 -9.77 17.67
C GLY A 203 -6.80 -10.48 16.52
N LEU A 204 -5.69 -9.93 15.99
CA LEU A 204 -4.97 -10.50 14.87
C LEU A 204 -4.13 -11.72 15.28
N PRO A 205 -3.90 -12.70 14.38
CA PRO A 205 -3.15 -13.91 14.68
C PRO A 205 -1.61 -13.72 14.61
N PHE A 206 -1.12 -12.49 14.41
CA PHE A 206 0.30 -12.14 14.29
C PHE A 206 0.62 -10.88 15.10
N PRO A 207 1.91 -10.57 15.34
CA PRO A 207 2.35 -9.43 16.13
C PRO A 207 1.86 -8.09 15.57
N VAL A 208 1.57 -7.15 16.49
CA VAL A 208 1.36 -5.73 16.17
C VAL A 208 2.62 -4.97 16.58
N GLU A 209 3.21 -4.30 15.60
CA GLU A 209 4.39 -3.46 15.75
C GLU A 209 4.03 -1.99 15.49
N TRP A 210 4.94 -1.08 15.83
CA TRP A 210 4.74 0.36 15.66
C TRP A 210 5.96 0.96 14.98
N HIS A 211 5.74 1.67 13.88
CA HIS A 211 6.81 2.48 13.28
C HIS A 211 6.94 3.84 13.96
N HIS A 212 7.84 4.71 13.46
CA HIS A 212 8.13 6.02 14.07
C HIS A 212 6.96 7.03 13.98
N GLY A 213 5.93 6.79 13.16
CA GLY A 213 4.85 7.74 12.92
C GLY A 213 5.23 8.95 12.06
N PHE A 214 4.21 9.75 11.73
CA PHE A 214 4.35 10.99 11.00
C PHE A 214 3.49 12.07 11.65
N ARG A 215 4.09 13.18 12.05
CA ARG A 215 3.37 14.35 12.59
C ARG A 215 3.82 15.61 11.88
N LEU A 216 2.90 16.34 11.29
CA LEU A 216 3.18 17.55 10.53
C LEU A 216 2.57 18.78 11.20
N PRO A 217 3.38 19.77 11.63
CA PRO A 217 2.87 21.07 12.06
C PRO A 217 2.23 21.79 10.86
N VAL A 218 1.08 22.44 11.06
CA VAL A 218 0.44 23.22 9.98
C VAL A 218 1.30 24.38 9.47
N ALA A 219 2.22 24.86 10.28
CA ALA A 219 3.21 25.87 9.85
C ALA A 219 4.10 25.30 8.74
N ILE A 220 4.64 24.10 8.92
CA ILE A 220 5.47 23.43 7.91
C ILE A 220 4.63 23.06 6.68
N LEU A 221 3.39 22.60 6.85
CA LEU A 221 2.50 22.37 5.71
C LEU A 221 2.34 23.64 4.84
N ALA A 222 2.22 24.80 5.46
CA ALA A 222 2.07 26.07 4.75
C ALA A 222 3.32 26.48 3.97
N GLU A 223 4.51 26.06 4.39
CA GLU A 223 5.79 26.29 3.69
C GLU A 223 5.92 25.45 2.40
N HIS A 224 5.13 24.41 2.28
CA HIS A 224 5.15 23.46 1.14
C HIS A 224 3.86 23.48 0.32
N ALA A 225 3.22 24.66 0.19
CA ALA A 225 1.99 24.81 -0.58
C ALA A 225 2.15 24.45 -2.06
N ASP A 226 3.33 24.62 -2.62
CA ASP A 226 3.70 24.27 -3.99
C ASP A 226 3.72 22.76 -4.27
N TYR A 227 3.89 21.95 -3.22
CA TYR A 227 3.99 20.49 -3.37
C TYR A 227 2.67 19.82 -3.79
N ARG A 228 1.54 20.20 -3.19
CA ARG A 228 0.21 19.59 -3.47
C ARG A 228 -0.93 20.60 -3.62
N GLY A 229 -0.66 21.90 -3.48
CA GLY A 229 -1.60 23.00 -3.72
C GLY A 229 -2.12 23.69 -2.47
N GLU A 230 -2.54 24.94 -2.63
CA GLU A 230 -3.08 25.80 -1.57
C GLU A 230 -4.40 25.25 -0.97
N ASP A 231 -5.18 24.52 -1.72
CA ASP A 231 -6.39 23.85 -1.23
C ASP A 231 -6.06 22.78 -0.20
N VAL A 232 -4.92 22.09 -0.34
CA VAL A 232 -4.41 21.11 0.63
C VAL A 232 -3.97 21.78 1.91
N VAL A 233 -3.27 22.92 1.81
CA VAL A 233 -2.88 23.72 2.98
C VAL A 233 -4.10 24.20 3.76
N ARG A 234 -5.12 24.71 3.06
CA ARG A 234 -6.36 25.16 3.67
C ARG A 234 -7.08 24.00 4.39
N ALA A 235 -7.28 22.88 3.71
CA ALA A 235 -7.92 21.71 4.31
C ALA A 235 -7.12 21.21 5.52
N GLY A 236 -5.79 21.12 5.43
CA GLY A 236 -4.94 20.71 6.53
C GLY A 236 -5.05 21.62 7.76
N LYS A 237 -5.13 22.95 7.55
CA LYS A 237 -5.35 23.92 8.65
C LYS A 237 -6.72 23.75 9.31
N GLU A 238 -7.76 23.45 8.53
CA GLU A 238 -9.13 23.30 9.02
C GLU A 238 -9.31 22.02 9.86
N ILE A 239 -8.60 20.94 9.53
CA ILE A 239 -8.74 19.65 10.24
C ILE A 239 -7.74 19.47 11.38
N ALA A 240 -6.69 20.27 11.44
CA ALA A 240 -5.59 20.10 12.40
C ALA A 240 -6.06 20.15 13.86
N GLU A 241 -5.55 19.24 14.68
CA GLU A 241 -5.75 19.25 16.13
C GLU A 241 -4.54 19.84 16.84
N GLY A 242 -4.77 20.92 17.60
CA GLY A 242 -3.68 21.62 18.31
C GLY A 242 -2.56 22.13 17.39
N GLY A 243 -2.87 22.39 16.11
CA GLY A 243 -1.89 22.83 15.11
C GLY A 243 -1.07 21.70 14.48
N TRP A 244 -1.47 20.43 14.64
CA TRP A 244 -0.79 19.25 14.13
C TRP A 244 -1.70 18.39 13.27
N LEU A 245 -1.08 17.72 12.31
CA LEU A 245 -1.65 16.68 11.47
C LEU A 245 -0.93 15.36 11.73
N ASP A 246 -1.68 14.27 11.80
CA ASP A 246 -1.19 12.89 11.82
C ASP A 246 -2.21 11.97 11.13
N ALA A 247 -1.91 10.67 11.07
CA ALA A 247 -2.75 9.70 10.39
C ALA A 247 -4.17 9.66 10.97
N ARG A 248 -4.33 9.72 12.30
CA ARG A 248 -5.64 9.70 13.00
C ARG A 248 -6.46 10.95 12.69
N VAL A 249 -5.86 12.14 12.82
CA VAL A 249 -6.54 13.42 12.55
C VAL A 249 -7.09 13.46 11.11
N ILE A 250 -6.28 13.00 10.15
CA ILE A 250 -6.70 12.93 8.74
C ILE A 250 -7.81 11.89 8.55
N GLY A 251 -7.69 10.72 9.19
CA GLY A 251 -8.72 9.68 9.14
C GLY A 251 -10.05 10.14 9.75
N ASP A 252 -10.03 10.84 10.89
CA ASP A 252 -11.20 11.44 11.50
C ASP A 252 -11.90 12.43 10.54
N ALA A 253 -11.13 13.25 9.84
CA ALA A 253 -11.66 14.18 8.84
C ALA A 253 -12.29 13.46 7.63
N VAL A 254 -11.69 12.34 7.18
CA VAL A 254 -12.27 11.49 6.11
C VAL A 254 -13.62 10.93 6.56
N ARG A 255 -13.70 10.38 7.78
CA ARG A 255 -14.94 9.83 8.32
C ARG A 255 -16.02 10.88 8.55
N ALA A 256 -15.62 12.10 8.89
CA ALA A 256 -16.56 13.22 9.04
C ALA A 256 -17.21 13.66 7.71
N GLY A 257 -16.63 13.32 6.56
CA GLY A 257 -17.19 13.53 5.22
C GLY A 257 -17.36 15.00 4.81
N ARG A 258 -16.67 15.93 5.47
CA ARG A 258 -16.82 17.38 5.22
C ARG A 258 -15.83 17.96 4.21
N HIS A 259 -14.83 17.17 3.84
CA HIS A 259 -13.79 17.53 2.86
C HIS A 259 -13.76 16.54 1.71
N ASP A 260 -13.31 16.99 0.55
CA ASP A 260 -13.06 16.10 -0.58
C ASP A 260 -12.01 15.04 -0.22
N PRO A 261 -12.31 13.74 -0.41
CA PRO A 261 -11.38 12.66 -0.07
C PRO A 261 -10.03 12.73 -0.80
N GLN A 262 -10.00 13.25 -2.03
CA GLN A 262 -8.75 13.41 -2.79
C GLN A 262 -7.88 14.54 -2.21
N THR A 263 -8.51 15.59 -1.68
CA THR A 263 -7.80 16.65 -0.96
C THR A 263 -7.20 16.12 0.34
N LEU A 264 -7.96 15.36 1.14
CA LEU A 264 -7.44 14.75 2.36
C LEU A 264 -6.32 13.72 2.08
N LYS A 265 -6.41 12.96 0.99
CA LYS A 265 -5.32 12.10 0.52
C LYS A 265 -4.05 12.92 0.26
N ARG A 266 -4.15 14.10 -0.34
CA ARG A 266 -2.99 14.98 -0.57
C ARG A 266 -2.46 15.61 0.72
N VAL A 267 -3.33 15.85 1.73
CA VAL A 267 -2.89 16.23 3.09
C VAL A 267 -2.05 15.10 3.70
N TRP A 268 -2.48 13.83 3.54
CA TRP A 268 -1.67 12.69 3.95
C TRP A 268 -0.31 12.65 3.22
N HIS A 269 -0.27 12.90 1.92
CA HIS A 269 0.99 12.96 1.16
C HIS A 269 1.95 13.99 1.76
N CYS A 270 1.48 15.19 2.10
CA CYS A 270 2.32 16.21 2.77
C CYS A 270 2.77 15.74 4.17
N THR A 271 1.88 15.09 4.93
CA THR A 271 2.20 14.58 6.27
C THR A 271 3.26 13.48 6.22
N ALA A 272 3.15 12.54 5.29
CA ALA A 272 4.13 11.47 5.11
C ALA A 272 5.48 11.97 4.57
N ARG A 273 5.49 13.07 3.77
CA ARG A 273 6.69 13.63 3.13
C ARG A 273 7.46 14.57 4.04
N PHE A 274 6.77 15.46 4.75
CA PHE A 274 7.39 16.56 5.51
C PHE A 274 7.19 16.44 7.02
N GLY A 275 6.41 15.44 7.46
CA GLY A 275 6.15 15.23 8.87
C GLY A 275 7.40 14.84 9.65
N LEU A 276 7.46 15.32 10.89
CA LEU A 276 8.47 14.89 11.84
C LEU A 276 8.29 13.41 12.12
N ARG A 277 9.35 12.65 12.03
CA ARG A 277 9.41 11.24 12.40
C ARG A 277 9.69 11.19 13.90
N GLY A 278 8.78 10.57 14.66
CA GLY A 278 9.02 10.34 16.09
C GLY A 278 10.22 9.43 16.29
N ASP A 279 10.87 9.53 17.46
CA ASP A 279 11.83 8.52 17.85
C ASP A 279 11.09 7.18 17.94
N ALA A 280 11.50 6.19 17.15
CA ALA A 280 11.05 4.82 17.33
C ALA A 280 11.40 4.44 18.76
N GLY A 281 10.40 4.37 19.65
CA GLY A 281 10.61 4.14 21.08
C GLY A 281 11.54 2.94 21.31
N ARG A 282 12.58 3.19 22.08
CA ARG A 282 13.51 2.15 22.59
C ARG A 282 12.76 1.21 23.51
#